data_66c203c3e9943b3b5fbea3c92c4f8f0a
#
_entry.id   66c203c3e9943b3b5fbea3c92c4f8f0a
#
_cell.length_a   1.000
_cell.length_b   1.000
_cell.length_c   1.000
_cell.angle_alpha   90.00
_cell.angle_beta   90.00
_cell.angle_gamma   90.00
#
_symmetry.space_group_name_H-M   'P 1'
#
loop_
_entity.id
_entity.type
_entity.pdbx_description
1 polymer ?
#
loop_
_entity_poly.entity_id
_entity_poly.type
_entity_poly.pdbx_seq_one_letter_code
_entity_poly.pdbx_strand_id
1 'polypeptide(L)'
;MLPQLVRLLDTAQYETANEAVENAPTVMRDLGGFAWEPEYTPDPWQWVGVNGNGYNTIEVMYEPIIEAKTAIKHGMRVEHALMRIETGMLTRARTCLTDTQHSASMVTAKGRYADARPVRVLNPPSCGRCVILAGTSNAGERHPNCDCTVMWSHDVPANAYADPYSYLNDLVDADDMDALTKILGSRANVRAYLDGADLNQLVNAYRRKGAVTKAQFYDRRIKYTTEGTTRRGAAAYRMISAGYANGFIKHGGRYEKIDRPRLMPETIYEICDRTGRDPKQMLRNYGWIL
;
A
#
# COMPACT_ATOMS: atom_id res chain seq x y z
N MET A 1 -26.68 4.25 20.36
CA MET A 1 -25.61 3.42 19.76
C MET A 1 -24.50 4.26 19.11
N LEU A 2 -24.75 5.06 18.05
CA LEU A 2 -23.68 5.87 17.42
C LEU A 2 -22.92 6.79 18.40
N PRO A 3 -23.57 7.58 19.28
CA PRO A 3 -22.83 8.41 20.26
C PRO A 3 -21.96 7.63 21.23
N GLN A 4 -22.30 6.38 21.52
CA GLN A 4 -21.48 5.50 22.36
C GLN A 4 -20.23 5.03 21.61
N LEU A 5 -20.39 4.65 20.34
CA LEU A 5 -19.25 4.27 19.47
C LEU A 5 -18.28 5.44 19.26
N VAL A 6 -18.82 6.66 19.07
CA VAL A 6 -17.98 7.86 18.94
C VAL A 6 -17.20 8.11 20.24
N ARG A 7 -17.83 8.04 21.41
CA ARG A 7 -17.12 8.18 22.69
C ARG A 7 -16.02 7.14 22.89
N LEU A 8 -16.26 5.89 22.48
CA LEU A 8 -15.22 4.85 22.50
C LEU A 8 -14.07 5.17 21.57
N LEU A 9 -14.37 5.68 20.36
CA LEU A 9 -13.34 6.11 19.42
C LEU A 9 -12.54 7.31 19.98
N ASP A 10 -13.21 8.30 20.56
CA ASP A 10 -12.56 9.48 21.14
C ASP A 10 -11.64 9.08 22.31
N THR A 11 -12.07 8.13 23.17
CA THR A 11 -11.23 7.56 24.22
C THR A 11 -10.01 6.87 23.64
N ALA A 12 -10.20 6.02 22.62
CA ALA A 12 -9.11 5.31 21.95
C ALA A 12 -8.15 6.27 21.22
N GLN A 13 -8.65 7.38 20.65
CA GLN A 13 -7.79 8.42 20.08
C GLN A 13 -6.91 9.08 21.14
N TYR A 14 -7.50 9.43 22.31
CA TYR A 14 -6.73 9.97 23.42
C TYR A 14 -5.62 9.02 23.87
N GLU A 15 -5.97 7.76 24.13
CA GLU A 15 -5.00 6.73 24.55
C GLU A 15 -3.89 6.56 23.50
N THR A 16 -4.26 6.44 22.23
CA THR A 16 -3.30 6.33 21.11
C THR A 16 -2.37 7.54 21.02
N ALA A 17 -2.92 8.75 21.15
CA ALA A 17 -2.12 9.97 21.12
C ALA A 17 -1.18 10.07 22.34
N ASN A 18 -1.69 9.73 23.53
CA ASN A 18 -0.89 9.73 24.75
C ASN A 18 0.28 8.76 24.69
N GLU A 19 0.00 7.51 24.27
CA GLU A 19 1.06 6.51 24.06
C GLU A 19 2.11 6.98 23.01
N ALA A 20 1.67 7.61 21.93
CA ALA A 20 2.58 8.13 20.92
C ALA A 20 3.46 9.26 21.45
N VAL A 21 2.92 10.13 22.28
CA VAL A 21 3.67 11.23 22.92
C VAL A 21 4.65 10.69 23.95
N GLU A 22 4.23 9.76 24.81
CA GLU A 22 5.06 9.20 25.89
C GLU A 22 6.19 8.31 25.34
N ASN A 23 5.92 7.51 24.31
CA ASN A 23 6.89 6.55 23.76
C ASN A 23 7.83 7.13 22.71
N ALA A 24 7.50 8.27 22.10
CA ALA A 24 8.33 8.87 21.04
C ALA A 24 9.80 9.07 21.47
N PRO A 25 10.13 9.55 22.68
CA PRO A 25 11.53 9.69 23.11
C PRO A 25 12.28 8.36 23.16
N THR A 26 11.63 7.31 23.63
CA THR A 26 12.22 5.97 23.71
C THR A 26 12.47 5.44 22.30
N VAL A 27 11.45 5.50 21.43
CA VAL A 27 11.59 5.10 20.02
C VAL A 27 12.70 5.87 19.32
N MET A 28 12.80 7.19 19.54
CA MET A 28 13.87 7.99 18.93
C MET A 28 15.27 7.59 19.45
N ARG A 29 15.41 7.28 20.74
CA ARG A 29 16.69 6.78 21.29
C ARG A 29 17.06 5.42 20.73
N ASP A 30 16.11 4.51 20.68
CA ASP A 30 16.34 3.14 20.24
C ASP A 30 16.68 3.07 18.73
N LEU A 31 16.13 4.00 17.96
CA LEU A 31 16.28 4.04 16.50
C LEU A 31 17.33 5.04 16.03
N GLY A 32 17.46 6.18 16.65
CA GLY A 32 18.39 7.25 16.28
C GLY A 32 19.56 7.45 17.24
N GLY A 33 19.58 6.70 18.36
CA GLY A 33 20.60 6.80 19.40
C GLY A 33 20.48 8.03 20.30
N PHE A 34 19.50 8.92 20.09
CA PHE A 34 19.30 10.10 20.91
C PHE A 34 17.82 10.56 20.92
N ALA A 35 17.45 11.31 21.95
CA ALA A 35 16.23 12.12 22.00
C ALA A 35 16.54 13.39 22.77
N TRP A 36 16.39 14.54 22.12
CA TRP A 36 16.58 15.84 22.75
C TRP A 36 15.42 16.15 23.70
N GLU A 37 15.67 17.01 24.69
CA GLU A 37 14.58 17.57 25.48
C GLU A 37 13.62 18.34 24.56
N PRO A 38 12.31 18.18 24.76
CA PRO A 38 11.34 18.79 23.88
C PRO A 38 11.24 20.31 24.12
N GLU A 39 11.11 21.09 23.05
CA GLU A 39 10.72 22.49 23.14
C GLU A 39 9.29 22.64 23.69
N TYR A 40 8.43 21.67 23.37
CA TYR A 40 7.08 21.54 23.88
C TYR A 40 6.62 20.08 23.88
N THR A 41 5.70 19.75 24.79
CA THR A 41 5.02 18.45 24.82
C THR A 41 3.61 18.64 24.29
N PRO A 42 3.21 17.95 23.21
CA PRO A 42 1.85 18.08 22.68
C PRO A 42 0.81 17.54 23.66
N ASP A 43 -0.34 18.23 23.73
CA ASP A 43 -1.49 17.73 24.50
C ASP A 43 -2.23 16.66 23.68
N PRO A 44 -2.38 15.42 24.18
CA PRO A 44 -3.08 14.34 23.48
C PRO A 44 -4.53 14.68 23.09
N TRP A 45 -5.20 15.60 23.80
CA TRP A 45 -6.56 16.03 23.47
C TRP A 45 -6.69 16.73 22.11
N GLN A 46 -5.60 17.19 21.52
CA GLN A 46 -5.61 17.85 20.19
C GLN A 46 -6.08 16.94 19.06
N TRP A 47 -5.99 15.61 19.22
CA TRP A 47 -6.39 14.62 18.23
C TRP A 47 -7.76 13.99 18.50
N VAL A 48 -8.40 14.31 19.61
CA VAL A 48 -9.68 13.71 20.01
C VAL A 48 -10.83 14.37 19.24
N GLY A 49 -11.76 13.54 18.75
CA GLY A 49 -12.99 14.00 18.10
C GLY A 49 -12.82 14.45 16.64
N VAL A 50 -11.63 14.29 16.06
CA VAL A 50 -11.34 14.64 14.65
C VAL A 50 -10.57 13.53 13.95
N ASN A 51 -10.74 13.40 12.63
CA ASN A 51 -9.92 12.50 11.82
C ASN A 51 -8.70 13.24 11.24
N GLY A 52 -7.81 12.52 10.56
CA GLY A 52 -6.60 13.07 9.95
C GLY A 52 -6.83 14.17 8.89
N ASN A 53 -8.06 14.35 8.40
CA ASN A 53 -8.46 15.42 7.50
C ASN A 53 -9.17 16.58 8.21
N GLY A 54 -9.31 16.53 9.54
CA GLY A 54 -9.96 17.57 10.35
C GLY A 54 -11.49 17.49 10.40
N TYR A 55 -12.12 16.41 9.90
CA TYR A 55 -13.56 16.20 10.04
C TYR A 55 -13.90 15.62 11.40
N ASN A 56 -15.07 15.98 11.95
CA ASN A 56 -15.56 15.43 13.20
C ASN A 56 -15.75 13.91 13.13
N THR A 57 -15.32 13.19 14.16
CA THR A 57 -15.45 11.72 14.25
C THR A 57 -16.90 11.26 14.12
N ILE A 58 -17.87 12.03 14.69
CA ILE A 58 -19.28 11.71 14.56
C ILE A 58 -19.79 11.73 13.12
N GLU A 59 -19.35 12.71 12.31
CA GLU A 59 -19.71 12.81 10.89
C GLU A 59 -19.11 11.66 10.09
N VAL A 60 -17.81 11.39 10.32
CA VAL A 60 -17.08 10.30 9.68
C VAL A 60 -17.72 8.93 9.99
N MET A 61 -18.12 8.72 11.23
CA MET A 61 -18.77 7.47 11.67
C MET A 61 -20.24 7.37 11.20
N TYR A 62 -20.87 8.48 10.82
CA TYR A 62 -22.23 8.49 10.30
C TYR A 62 -22.29 8.16 8.78
N GLU A 63 -21.25 8.44 8.03
CA GLU A 63 -21.21 8.20 6.56
C GLU A 63 -21.57 6.77 6.15
N PRO A 64 -21.09 5.67 6.80
CA PRO A 64 -21.47 4.32 6.45
C PRO A 64 -22.99 4.06 6.56
N ILE A 65 -23.67 4.75 7.47
CA ILE A 65 -25.12 4.67 7.63
C ILE A 65 -25.82 5.31 6.42
N ILE A 66 -25.34 6.47 5.96
CA ILE A 66 -25.87 7.15 4.77
C ILE A 66 -25.65 6.29 3.52
N GLU A 67 -24.42 5.74 3.36
CA GLU A 67 -24.10 4.85 2.24
C GLU A 67 -24.99 3.61 2.21
N ALA A 68 -25.22 2.99 3.37
CA ALA A 68 -26.09 1.81 3.49
C ALA A 68 -27.56 2.13 3.18
N LYS A 69 -28.10 3.24 3.70
CA LYS A 69 -29.46 3.70 3.37
C LYS A 69 -29.61 3.95 1.89
N THR A 70 -28.62 4.56 1.26
CA THR A 70 -28.60 4.80 -0.19
C THR A 70 -28.58 3.48 -0.97
N ALA A 71 -27.76 2.53 -0.53
CA ALA A 71 -27.68 1.21 -1.15
C ALA A 71 -28.99 0.41 -1.04
N ILE A 72 -29.71 0.49 0.11
CA ILE A 72 -31.05 -0.11 0.28
C ILE A 72 -32.04 0.52 -0.69
N LYS A 73 -32.02 1.86 -0.82
CA LYS A 73 -32.87 2.57 -1.80
C LYS A 73 -32.65 2.08 -3.24
N HIS A 74 -31.44 1.62 -3.56
CA HIS A 74 -31.10 1.03 -4.86
C HIS A 74 -31.22 -0.50 -4.92
N GLY A 75 -31.96 -1.12 -3.98
CA GLY A 75 -32.31 -2.53 -4.02
C GLY A 75 -31.36 -3.49 -3.28
N MET A 76 -30.43 -2.95 -2.48
CA MET A 76 -29.60 -3.81 -1.64
C MET A 76 -30.44 -4.42 -0.50
N ARG A 77 -30.22 -5.70 -0.20
CA ARG A 77 -30.83 -6.36 0.95
C ARG A 77 -30.32 -5.75 2.26
N VAL A 78 -31.23 -5.63 3.25
CA VAL A 78 -30.94 -4.99 4.55
C VAL A 78 -29.77 -5.65 5.27
N GLU A 79 -29.68 -6.98 5.26
CA GLU A 79 -28.60 -7.72 5.92
C GLU A 79 -27.23 -7.36 5.34
N HIS A 80 -27.12 -7.22 4.02
CA HIS A 80 -25.89 -6.81 3.38
C HIS A 80 -25.55 -5.35 3.67
N ALA A 81 -26.55 -4.48 3.80
CA ALA A 81 -26.36 -3.09 4.17
C ALA A 81 -25.86 -2.95 5.60
N LEU A 82 -26.35 -3.78 6.54
CA LEU A 82 -25.85 -3.82 7.92
C LEU A 82 -24.38 -4.24 7.99
N MET A 83 -23.99 -5.29 7.27
CA MET A 83 -22.57 -5.69 7.17
C MET A 83 -21.68 -4.57 6.59
N ARG A 84 -22.20 -3.79 5.63
CA ARG A 84 -21.47 -2.63 5.09
C ARG A 84 -21.30 -1.52 6.12
N ILE A 85 -22.31 -1.26 6.98
CA ILE A 85 -22.20 -0.30 8.08
C ILE A 85 -21.06 -0.74 9.02
N GLU A 86 -21.12 -1.99 9.48
CA GLU A 86 -20.10 -2.53 10.39
C GLU A 86 -18.68 -2.42 9.83
N THR A 87 -18.47 -2.95 8.62
CA THR A 87 -17.18 -2.89 7.94
C THR A 87 -16.72 -1.45 7.71
N GLY A 88 -17.65 -0.58 7.30
CA GLY A 88 -17.36 0.83 7.05
C GLY A 88 -16.97 1.59 8.32
N MET A 89 -17.67 1.36 9.43
CA MET A 89 -17.34 1.97 10.73
C MET A 89 -16.00 1.48 11.26
N LEU A 90 -15.74 0.17 11.22
CA LEU A 90 -14.46 -0.41 11.63
C LEU A 90 -13.29 0.15 10.82
N THR A 91 -13.44 0.24 9.50
CA THR A 91 -12.41 0.80 8.63
C THR A 91 -12.10 2.26 9.00
N ARG A 92 -13.14 3.09 9.17
CA ARG A 92 -12.97 4.50 9.52
C ARG A 92 -12.37 4.69 10.91
N ALA A 93 -12.81 3.91 11.90
CA ALA A 93 -12.24 3.96 13.24
C ALA A 93 -10.74 3.61 13.23
N ARG A 94 -10.35 2.55 12.55
CA ARG A 94 -8.94 2.17 12.41
C ARG A 94 -8.13 3.26 11.73
N THR A 95 -8.65 3.85 10.63
CA THR A 95 -7.97 4.96 9.95
C THR A 95 -7.82 6.16 10.87
N CYS A 96 -8.85 6.54 11.65
CA CYS A 96 -8.73 7.62 12.64
C CYS A 96 -7.63 7.35 13.66
N LEU A 97 -7.55 6.14 14.21
CA LEU A 97 -6.51 5.79 15.19
C LEU A 97 -5.11 5.80 14.59
N THR A 98 -4.94 5.25 13.37
CA THR A 98 -3.66 5.27 12.66
C THR A 98 -3.21 6.71 12.35
N ASP A 99 -4.12 7.57 11.88
CA ASP A 99 -3.83 8.98 11.62
C ASP A 99 -3.47 9.72 12.92
N THR A 100 -4.18 9.41 14.03
CA THR A 100 -3.87 9.95 15.36
C THR A 100 -2.46 9.56 15.79
N GLN A 101 -2.11 8.28 15.75
CA GLN A 101 -0.78 7.78 16.10
C GLN A 101 0.32 8.44 15.27
N HIS A 102 0.14 8.49 13.95
CA HIS A 102 1.14 9.07 13.05
C HIS A 102 1.33 10.57 13.28
N SER A 103 0.25 11.33 13.45
CA SER A 103 0.33 12.77 13.67
C SER A 103 0.88 13.12 15.05
N ALA A 104 0.48 12.40 16.09
CA ALA A 104 1.01 12.58 17.43
C ALA A 104 2.51 12.27 17.50
N SER A 105 2.94 11.14 16.93
CA SER A 105 4.36 10.78 16.83
C SER A 105 5.16 11.82 16.05
N MET A 106 4.61 12.34 14.94
CA MET A 106 5.24 13.37 14.13
C MET A 106 5.48 14.66 14.92
N VAL A 107 4.42 15.18 15.55
CA VAL A 107 4.49 16.45 16.29
C VAL A 107 5.46 16.32 17.46
N THR A 108 5.40 15.21 18.20
CA THR A 108 6.30 14.93 19.33
C THR A 108 7.76 14.80 18.89
N ALA A 109 8.02 14.10 17.79
CA ALA A 109 9.38 13.95 17.27
C ALA A 109 9.94 15.30 16.78
N LYS A 110 9.14 16.09 16.06
CA LYS A 110 9.57 17.43 15.58
C LYS A 110 9.73 18.46 16.68
N GLY A 111 8.99 18.35 17.78
CA GLY A 111 9.19 19.16 18.99
C GLY A 111 10.50 18.83 19.73
N ARG A 112 11.12 17.67 19.45
CA ARG A 112 12.41 17.25 19.98
C ARG A 112 13.56 17.46 18.99
N TYR A 113 13.26 17.33 17.71
CA TYR A 113 14.24 17.45 16.63
C TYR A 113 13.57 17.91 15.34
N ALA A 114 13.78 19.16 14.95
CA ALA A 114 13.11 19.78 13.80
C ALA A 114 13.35 19.03 12.47
N ASP A 115 14.54 18.41 12.32
CA ASP A 115 14.91 17.64 11.14
C ASP A 115 14.46 16.17 11.16
N ALA A 116 13.74 15.73 12.21
CA ALA A 116 13.18 14.38 12.25
C ALA A 116 12.37 14.09 10.98
N ARG A 117 12.67 12.98 10.31
CA ARG A 117 12.07 12.57 9.07
C ARG A 117 11.21 11.32 9.26
N PRO A 118 10.10 11.22 8.55
CA PRO A 118 9.35 9.98 8.58
C PRO A 118 10.11 8.90 7.81
N VAL A 119 10.20 7.72 8.41
CA VAL A 119 10.71 6.52 7.77
C VAL A 119 9.69 5.42 7.92
N ARG A 120 9.26 4.85 6.81
CA ARG A 120 8.33 3.73 6.84
C ARG A 120 9.08 2.44 7.13
N VAL A 121 8.69 1.79 8.23
CA VAL A 121 9.23 0.51 8.67
C VAL A 121 8.15 -0.55 8.52
N LEU A 122 8.52 -1.71 7.99
CA LEU A 122 7.61 -2.82 7.86
C LEU A 122 7.38 -3.49 9.21
N ASN A 123 6.12 -3.86 9.44
CA ASN A 123 5.71 -4.71 10.55
C ASN A 123 5.16 -6.02 9.95
N PRO A 124 5.98 -7.08 9.87
CA PRO A 124 5.55 -8.35 9.29
C PRO A 124 4.35 -8.98 10.02
N PRO A 125 3.43 -9.62 9.25
CA PRO A 125 3.42 -9.83 7.80
C PRO A 125 2.95 -8.60 7.03
N SER A 126 3.80 -8.05 6.15
CA SER A 126 3.52 -6.82 5.43
C SER A 126 2.96 -7.07 4.03
N CYS A 127 2.05 -6.19 3.56
CA CYS A 127 1.53 -6.28 2.20
C CYS A 127 2.52 -5.72 1.17
N GLY A 128 2.42 -6.14 -0.10
CA GLY A 128 3.34 -5.71 -1.15
C GLY A 128 3.43 -4.18 -1.33
N ARG A 129 2.33 -3.44 -1.09
CA ARG A 129 2.34 -1.97 -1.16
C ARG A 129 3.18 -1.33 -0.07
N CYS A 130 3.18 -1.93 1.12
CA CYS A 130 4.02 -1.49 2.21
C CYS A 130 5.48 -1.82 1.94
N VAL A 131 5.73 -3.02 1.44
CA VAL A 131 7.08 -3.48 1.09
C VAL A 131 7.77 -2.51 0.13
N ILE A 132 7.15 -2.09 -0.97
CA ILE A 132 7.76 -1.15 -1.92
C ILE A 132 7.94 0.28 -1.38
N LEU A 133 7.41 0.57 -0.20
CA LEU A 133 7.57 1.87 0.46
C LEU A 133 8.47 1.81 1.68
N ALA A 134 9.01 0.65 2.03
CA ALA A 134 9.96 0.53 3.13
C ALA A 134 11.12 1.52 2.95
N GLY A 135 11.50 2.17 4.02
CA GLY A 135 12.56 3.20 4.05
C GLY A 135 12.21 4.53 3.39
N THR A 136 11.05 4.67 2.75
CA THR A 136 10.66 5.95 2.16
C THR A 136 10.12 6.91 3.21
N SER A 137 10.21 8.22 2.90
CA SER A 137 9.61 9.29 3.73
C SER A 137 8.09 9.41 3.57
N ASN A 138 7.40 8.37 3.11
CA ASN A 138 5.96 8.38 2.95
C ASN A 138 5.27 8.08 4.28
N ALA A 139 4.85 9.13 4.99
CA ALA A 139 4.19 9.04 6.29
C ALA A 139 2.69 8.68 6.20
N GLY A 140 2.05 8.85 5.02
CA GLY A 140 0.62 8.62 4.87
C GLY A 140 0.25 7.14 4.90
N GLU A 141 -0.95 6.84 5.43
CA GLU A 141 -1.56 5.53 5.31
C GLU A 141 -1.78 5.16 3.83
N ARG A 142 -1.48 3.93 3.45
CA ARG A 142 -1.57 3.50 2.03
C ARG A 142 -2.91 2.89 1.67
N HIS A 143 -3.57 2.31 2.62
CA HIS A 143 -4.89 1.70 2.49
C HIS A 143 -5.46 1.47 3.89
N PRO A 144 -6.78 1.41 4.03
CA PRO A 144 -7.41 1.02 5.29
C PRO A 144 -6.82 -0.30 5.83
N ASN A 145 -6.56 -0.33 7.12
CA ASN A 145 -5.89 -1.44 7.83
C ASN A 145 -4.42 -1.66 7.39
N CYS A 146 -3.69 -0.59 7.14
CA CYS A 146 -2.24 -0.66 6.93
C CYS A 146 -1.53 -0.90 8.26
N ASP A 147 -0.75 -1.99 8.35
CA ASP A 147 -0.02 -2.36 9.57
C ASP A 147 1.41 -1.79 9.61
N CYS A 148 1.78 -0.96 8.64
CA CYS A 148 3.11 -0.34 8.62
C CYS A 148 3.23 0.71 9.71
N THR A 149 4.39 0.74 10.35
CA THR A 149 4.76 1.79 11.29
C THR A 149 5.53 2.91 10.56
N VAL A 150 5.22 4.15 10.88
CA VAL A 150 6.01 5.31 10.47
C VAL A 150 6.79 5.77 11.67
N MET A 151 8.11 5.69 11.58
CA MET A 151 9.03 6.17 12.59
C MET A 151 9.52 7.55 12.21
N TRP A 152 9.66 8.41 13.20
CA TRP A 152 10.23 9.73 13.03
C TRP A 152 11.63 9.70 13.63
N SER A 153 12.65 9.57 12.79
CA SER A 153 14.02 9.41 13.21
C SER A 153 14.96 10.27 12.38
N HIS A 154 16.14 10.54 12.92
CA HIS A 154 17.26 11.12 12.18
C HIS A 154 17.98 10.06 11.37
N ASP A 155 18.20 8.88 11.97
CA ASP A 155 18.82 7.72 11.35
C ASP A 155 17.93 6.48 11.53
N VAL A 156 17.98 5.58 10.54
CA VAL A 156 17.24 4.31 10.56
C VAL A 156 18.17 3.20 11.05
N PRO A 157 17.78 2.43 12.09
CA PRO A 157 18.61 1.32 12.55
C PRO A 157 18.77 0.26 11.47
N ALA A 158 19.94 -0.34 11.40
CA ALA A 158 20.27 -1.38 10.43
C ALA A 158 19.39 -2.64 10.54
N ASN A 159 18.78 -2.88 11.72
CA ASN A 159 17.91 -4.03 11.98
C ASN A 159 16.41 -3.77 11.73
N ALA A 160 16.04 -2.54 11.36
CA ALA A 160 14.67 -2.23 10.99
C ALA A 160 14.41 -2.62 9.52
N TYR A 161 13.27 -3.23 9.23
CA TYR A 161 12.86 -3.49 7.85
C TYR A 161 12.48 -2.18 7.13
N ALA A 162 13.48 -1.32 6.95
CA ALA A 162 13.39 -0.07 6.20
C ALA A 162 13.90 -0.22 4.76
N ASP A 163 14.29 -1.43 4.36
CA ASP A 163 14.62 -1.78 2.98
C ASP A 163 13.71 -2.92 2.51
N PRO A 164 13.02 -2.74 1.35
CA PRO A 164 12.13 -3.77 0.82
C PRO A 164 12.84 -5.10 0.51
N TYR A 165 14.10 -5.03 0.12
CA TYR A 165 14.87 -6.21 -0.28
C TYR A 165 15.33 -7.02 0.92
N SER A 166 15.66 -6.41 2.06
CA SER A 166 16.03 -7.16 3.27
C SER A 166 14.89 -8.09 3.71
N TYR A 167 13.67 -7.56 3.81
CA TYR A 167 12.50 -8.35 4.17
C TYR A 167 12.19 -9.47 3.15
N LEU A 168 12.30 -9.18 1.86
CA LEU A 168 12.05 -10.18 0.83
C LEU A 168 13.13 -11.27 0.80
N ASN A 169 14.40 -10.91 1.05
CA ASN A 169 15.49 -11.88 1.12
C ASN A 169 15.29 -12.83 2.31
N ASP A 170 14.90 -12.33 3.48
CA ASP A 170 14.59 -13.19 4.63
C ASP A 170 13.49 -14.20 4.31
N LEU A 171 12.46 -13.79 3.55
CA LEU A 171 11.40 -14.71 3.10
C LEU A 171 11.89 -15.69 2.05
N VAL A 172 12.79 -15.31 1.16
CA VAL A 172 13.43 -16.20 0.18
C VAL A 172 14.31 -17.23 0.88
N ASP A 173 15.12 -16.80 1.84
CA ASP A 173 16.03 -17.64 2.62
C ASP A 173 15.25 -18.63 3.51
N ALA A 174 14.08 -18.22 3.99
CA ALA A 174 13.15 -19.07 4.75
C ALA A 174 12.27 -19.99 3.87
N ASP A 175 12.37 -19.91 2.52
CA ASP A 175 11.51 -20.59 1.54
C ASP A 175 9.99 -20.34 1.79
N ASP A 176 9.64 -19.15 2.33
CA ASP A 176 8.24 -18.79 2.59
C ASP A 176 7.54 -18.33 1.29
N MET A 177 7.25 -19.31 0.44
CA MET A 177 6.61 -19.10 -0.85
C MET A 177 5.19 -18.53 -0.73
N ASP A 178 4.51 -18.76 0.39
CA ASP A 178 3.14 -18.28 0.60
C ASP A 178 3.15 -16.79 0.96
N ALA A 179 4.05 -16.33 1.84
CA ALA A 179 4.26 -14.93 2.12
C ALA A 179 4.72 -14.15 0.87
N LEU A 180 5.71 -14.68 0.14
CA LEU A 180 6.16 -14.09 -1.14
C LEU A 180 5.02 -13.99 -2.16
N THR A 181 4.19 -15.02 -2.29
CA THR A 181 3.03 -15.02 -3.19
C THR A 181 1.99 -13.96 -2.77
N LYS A 182 1.75 -13.81 -1.48
CA LYS A 182 0.84 -12.78 -0.94
C LYS A 182 1.35 -11.35 -1.21
N ILE A 183 2.65 -11.14 -1.09
CA ILE A 183 3.31 -9.84 -1.36
C ILE A 183 3.29 -9.53 -2.86
N LEU A 184 3.71 -10.48 -3.70
CA LEU A 184 3.92 -10.28 -5.14
C LEU A 184 2.67 -10.57 -5.98
N GLY A 185 1.63 -11.15 -5.39
CA GLY A 185 0.31 -11.36 -5.98
C GLY A 185 0.12 -12.68 -6.73
N SER A 186 1.18 -13.42 -7.06
CA SER A 186 1.10 -14.77 -7.64
C SER A 186 2.43 -15.52 -7.60
N ARG A 187 2.39 -16.85 -7.68
CA ARG A 187 3.61 -17.67 -7.79
C ARG A 187 4.44 -17.36 -9.04
N ALA A 188 3.78 -17.00 -10.14
CA ALA A 188 4.49 -16.61 -11.35
C ALA A 188 5.23 -15.27 -11.16
N ASN A 189 4.67 -14.35 -10.38
CA ASN A 189 5.37 -13.13 -10.01
C ASN A 189 6.55 -13.40 -9.06
N VAL A 190 6.43 -14.37 -8.15
CA VAL A 190 7.58 -14.81 -7.33
C VAL A 190 8.70 -15.34 -8.21
N ARG A 191 8.38 -16.24 -9.16
CA ARG A 191 9.35 -16.71 -10.16
C ARG A 191 9.97 -15.55 -10.94
N ALA A 192 9.15 -14.59 -11.39
CA ALA A 192 9.64 -13.43 -12.13
C ALA A 192 10.57 -12.54 -11.27
N TYR A 193 10.25 -12.36 -9.99
CA TYR A 193 11.12 -11.65 -9.05
C TYR A 193 12.48 -12.34 -8.90
N LEU A 194 12.49 -13.66 -8.72
CA LEU A 194 13.71 -14.47 -8.65
C LEU A 194 14.49 -14.45 -9.98
N ASP A 195 13.80 -14.31 -11.11
CA ASP A 195 14.41 -14.12 -12.44
C ASP A 195 14.94 -12.67 -12.69
N GLY A 196 14.73 -11.76 -11.73
CA GLY A 196 15.24 -10.38 -11.74
C GLY A 196 14.21 -9.33 -12.15
N ALA A 197 12.91 -9.62 -12.08
CA ALA A 197 11.88 -8.62 -12.33
C ALA A 197 11.85 -7.57 -11.21
N ASP A 198 11.59 -6.32 -11.60
CA ASP A 198 11.52 -5.18 -10.70
C ASP A 198 10.32 -5.29 -9.75
N LEU A 199 10.58 -5.16 -8.46
CA LEU A 199 9.60 -5.28 -7.39
C LEU A 199 8.44 -4.31 -7.56
N ASN A 200 8.74 -3.05 -7.91
CA ASN A 200 7.71 -2.03 -8.08
C ASN A 200 6.79 -2.35 -9.27
N GLN A 201 7.35 -2.90 -10.36
CA GLN A 201 6.55 -3.32 -11.50
C GLN A 201 5.58 -4.44 -11.14
N LEU A 202 6.04 -5.45 -10.40
CA LEU A 202 5.23 -6.58 -9.98
C LEU A 202 4.10 -6.16 -9.04
N VAL A 203 4.42 -5.43 -7.98
CA VAL A 203 3.44 -4.99 -6.99
C VAL A 203 2.44 -3.98 -7.59
N ASN A 204 2.92 -3.01 -8.35
CA ASN A 204 2.05 -1.99 -8.94
C ASN A 204 1.14 -2.53 -10.05
N ALA A 205 1.41 -3.70 -10.62
CA ALA A 205 0.49 -4.34 -11.56
C ALA A 205 -0.93 -4.53 -10.96
N TYR A 206 -1.01 -4.72 -9.65
CA TYR A 206 -2.25 -4.91 -8.89
C TYR A 206 -2.74 -3.64 -8.18
N ARG A 207 -2.14 -2.47 -8.46
CA ARG A 207 -2.41 -1.23 -7.73
C ARG A 207 -3.88 -0.80 -7.75
N ARG A 208 -4.58 -1.05 -8.85
CA ARG A 208 -5.99 -0.70 -9.03
C ARG A 208 -6.84 -1.95 -9.14
N LYS A 209 -8.05 -1.90 -8.58
CA LYS A 209 -9.05 -2.95 -8.79
C LYS A 209 -9.30 -3.09 -10.30
N GLY A 210 -9.17 -4.31 -10.82
CA GLY A 210 -9.34 -4.58 -12.25
C GLY A 210 -8.17 -4.18 -13.16
N ALA A 211 -7.02 -3.73 -12.62
CA ALA A 211 -5.82 -3.44 -13.42
C ALA A 211 -5.26 -4.69 -14.10
N VAL A 212 -5.40 -5.85 -13.47
CA VAL A 212 -5.07 -7.15 -14.03
C VAL A 212 -6.36 -7.79 -14.55
N THR A 213 -6.39 -8.12 -15.82
CA THR A 213 -7.56 -8.64 -16.53
C THR A 213 -7.24 -9.95 -17.22
N LYS A 214 -8.24 -10.82 -17.38
CA LYS A 214 -8.16 -12.03 -18.20
C LYS A 214 -8.94 -11.81 -19.48
N ALA A 215 -8.37 -12.18 -20.62
CA ALA A 215 -9.05 -12.19 -21.90
C ALA A 215 -8.88 -13.54 -22.60
N GLN A 216 -9.87 -13.91 -23.38
CA GLN A 216 -9.76 -15.02 -24.31
C GLN A 216 -9.13 -14.50 -25.59
N PHE A 217 -8.04 -15.10 -26.01
CA PHE A 217 -7.37 -14.81 -27.28
C PHE A 217 -7.25 -16.10 -28.06
N TYR A 218 -8.09 -16.27 -29.07
CA TYR A 218 -8.35 -17.53 -29.73
C TYR A 218 -8.82 -18.58 -28.68
N ASP A 219 -8.14 -19.71 -28.61
CA ASP A 219 -8.39 -20.81 -27.67
C ASP A 219 -7.69 -20.66 -26.30
N ARG A 220 -7.03 -19.50 -26.05
CA ARG A 220 -6.19 -19.27 -24.88
C ARG A 220 -6.70 -18.17 -23.98
N ARG A 221 -6.59 -18.39 -22.68
CA ARG A 221 -6.76 -17.33 -21.68
C ARG A 221 -5.43 -16.65 -21.43
N ILE A 222 -5.37 -15.36 -21.71
CA ILE A 222 -4.23 -14.51 -21.37
C ILE A 222 -4.55 -13.64 -20.16
N LYS A 223 -3.55 -13.44 -19.30
CA LYS A 223 -3.61 -12.51 -18.19
C LYS A 223 -2.70 -11.32 -18.52
N TYR A 224 -3.25 -10.12 -18.43
CA TYR A 224 -2.53 -8.90 -18.80
C TYR A 224 -2.88 -7.75 -17.86
N THR A 225 -2.06 -6.70 -17.86
CA THR A 225 -2.30 -5.47 -17.12
C THR A 225 -2.23 -4.24 -18.02
N THR A 226 -2.88 -3.18 -17.59
CA THR A 226 -2.75 -1.84 -18.18
C THR A 226 -1.82 -0.92 -17.39
N GLU A 227 -1.25 -1.39 -16.28
CA GLU A 227 -0.28 -0.62 -15.50
C GLU A 227 1.07 -0.56 -16.23
N GLY A 228 1.72 0.62 -16.13
CA GLY A 228 3.00 0.86 -16.82
C GLY A 228 2.89 1.09 -18.35
N THR A 229 1.67 1.11 -18.91
CA THR A 229 1.43 1.19 -20.37
C THR A 229 1.18 2.61 -20.91
N THR A 230 1.22 3.63 -20.05
CA THR A 230 1.07 5.05 -20.47
C THR A 230 2.40 5.61 -20.99
N ARG A 231 2.37 6.81 -21.63
CA ARG A 231 3.57 7.53 -22.10
C ARG A 231 4.67 7.74 -21.04
N ARG A 232 4.34 7.69 -19.75
CA ARG A 232 5.30 7.80 -18.65
C ARG A 232 5.73 6.45 -18.10
N GLY A 233 5.19 5.36 -18.60
CA GLY A 233 5.46 4.02 -18.10
C GLY A 233 6.68 3.39 -18.77
N ALA A 234 7.66 2.95 -17.99
CA ALA A 234 8.86 2.28 -18.49
C ALA A 234 8.53 1.05 -19.35
N ALA A 235 7.51 0.27 -18.95
CA ALA A 235 7.06 -0.90 -19.70
C ALA A 235 6.59 -0.55 -21.11
N ALA A 236 5.91 0.58 -21.31
CA ALA A 236 5.44 1.00 -22.63
C ALA A 236 6.60 1.18 -23.60
N TYR A 237 7.65 1.88 -23.19
CA TYR A 237 8.83 2.09 -24.03
C TYR A 237 9.58 0.79 -24.33
N ARG A 238 9.70 -0.10 -23.35
CA ARG A 238 10.31 -1.42 -23.55
C ARG A 238 9.56 -2.23 -24.60
N MET A 239 8.22 -2.27 -24.49
CA MET A 239 7.37 -3.00 -25.45
C MET A 239 7.45 -2.42 -26.87
N ILE A 240 7.47 -1.10 -27.03
CA ILE A 240 7.63 -0.45 -28.32
C ILE A 240 9.02 -0.77 -28.90
N SER A 241 10.08 -0.60 -28.13
CA SER A 241 11.46 -0.87 -28.58
C SER A 241 11.69 -2.33 -28.96
N ALA A 242 10.99 -3.25 -28.32
CA ALA A 242 11.06 -4.69 -28.60
C ALA A 242 10.09 -5.15 -29.72
N GLY A 243 9.32 -4.24 -30.33
CA GLY A 243 8.35 -4.56 -31.37
C GLY A 243 7.08 -5.26 -30.89
N TYR A 244 6.79 -5.22 -29.58
CA TYR A 244 5.58 -5.79 -28.98
C TYR A 244 4.40 -4.81 -28.91
N ALA A 245 4.64 -3.53 -29.23
CA ALA A 245 3.61 -2.50 -29.41
C ALA A 245 4.06 -1.52 -30.51
N ASN A 246 3.09 -0.93 -31.23
CA ASN A 246 3.41 -0.03 -32.36
C ASN A 246 3.42 1.45 -31.94
N GLY A 247 2.74 1.80 -30.85
CA GLY A 247 2.65 3.18 -30.42
C GLY A 247 1.58 3.40 -29.36
N PHE A 248 1.24 4.67 -29.14
CA PHE A 248 0.26 5.09 -28.16
C PHE A 248 -1.06 5.43 -28.82
N ILE A 249 -2.15 4.94 -28.22
CA ILE A 249 -3.52 5.20 -28.65
C ILE A 249 -4.36 5.70 -27.46
N LYS A 250 -5.40 6.49 -27.77
CA LYS A 250 -6.36 6.98 -26.79
C LYS A 250 -7.63 6.12 -26.80
N HIS A 251 -7.80 5.30 -25.78
CA HIS A 251 -8.99 4.50 -25.56
C HIS A 251 -9.89 5.15 -24.50
N GLY A 252 -10.70 6.13 -24.87
CA GLY A 252 -11.75 6.68 -24.01
C GLY A 252 -11.35 7.18 -22.60
N GLY A 253 -10.10 7.01 -22.19
CA GLY A 253 -9.57 7.40 -20.88
C GLY A 253 -8.80 8.72 -20.92
N ARG A 254 -8.40 9.21 -19.73
CA ARG A 254 -7.63 10.46 -19.58
C ARG A 254 -6.25 10.39 -20.26
N TYR A 255 -5.62 9.21 -20.28
CA TYR A 255 -4.25 9.01 -20.75
C TYR A 255 -4.18 8.10 -21.96
N GLU A 256 -3.27 8.40 -22.88
CA GLU A 256 -2.88 7.48 -23.94
C GLU A 256 -2.10 6.30 -23.37
N LYS A 257 -2.34 5.12 -23.93
CA LYS A 257 -1.67 3.86 -23.57
C LYS A 257 -1.16 3.21 -24.86
N ILE A 258 -0.21 2.29 -24.72
CA ILE A 258 0.21 1.48 -25.88
C ILE A 258 -0.97 0.68 -26.45
N ASP A 259 -0.90 0.39 -27.75
CA ASP A 259 -1.92 -0.32 -28.52
C ASP A 259 -2.02 -1.83 -28.23
N ARG A 260 -1.14 -2.37 -27.40
CA ARG A 260 -1.06 -3.79 -27.08
C ARG A 260 -1.12 -4.05 -25.57
N PRO A 261 -1.69 -5.18 -25.14
CA PRO A 261 -1.74 -5.53 -23.73
C PRO A 261 -0.35 -5.89 -23.20
N ARG A 262 -0.04 -5.44 -21.98
CA ARG A 262 1.15 -5.88 -21.25
C ARG A 262 0.86 -7.21 -20.57
N LEU A 263 1.45 -8.29 -21.10
CA LEU A 263 1.23 -9.63 -20.55
C LEU A 263 1.78 -9.74 -19.12
N MET A 264 1.04 -10.41 -18.26
CA MET A 264 1.49 -10.76 -16.90
C MET A 264 2.53 -11.90 -16.96
N PRO A 265 3.39 -12.02 -15.94
CA PRO A 265 4.40 -13.09 -15.88
C PRO A 265 3.82 -14.49 -16.07
N GLU A 266 2.63 -14.79 -15.57
CA GLU A 266 1.96 -16.08 -15.79
C GLU A 266 1.82 -16.41 -17.28
N THR A 267 1.30 -15.47 -18.05
CA THR A 267 1.10 -15.65 -19.49
C THR A 267 2.44 -15.72 -20.24
N ILE A 268 3.44 -14.94 -19.79
CA ILE A 268 4.78 -14.96 -20.38
C ILE A 268 5.40 -16.37 -20.23
N TYR A 269 5.38 -16.93 -19.00
CA TYR A 269 5.93 -18.27 -18.78
C TYR A 269 5.18 -19.35 -19.55
N GLU A 270 3.84 -19.31 -19.61
CA GLU A 270 3.04 -20.24 -20.42
C GLU A 270 3.41 -20.20 -21.91
N ILE A 271 3.68 -19.00 -22.44
CA ILE A 271 4.13 -18.83 -23.83
C ILE A 271 5.54 -19.41 -24.01
N CYS A 272 6.47 -19.11 -23.09
CA CYS A 272 7.85 -19.58 -23.15
C CYS A 272 7.94 -21.10 -23.07
N ASP A 273 7.21 -21.72 -22.16
CA ASP A 273 7.18 -23.18 -21.98
C ASP A 273 6.70 -23.90 -23.25
N ARG A 274 5.81 -23.27 -24.04
CA ARG A 274 5.31 -23.84 -25.31
C ARG A 274 6.19 -23.56 -26.51
N THR A 275 6.85 -22.41 -26.55
CA THR A 275 7.55 -21.92 -27.74
C THR A 275 9.07 -22.05 -27.65
N GLY A 276 9.59 -22.48 -26.50
CA GLY A 276 11.03 -22.54 -26.23
C GLY A 276 11.72 -21.19 -26.16
N ARG A 277 10.96 -20.08 -26.03
CA ARG A 277 11.52 -18.74 -25.91
C ARG A 277 12.11 -18.54 -24.50
N ASP A 278 13.14 -17.68 -24.41
CA ASP A 278 13.73 -17.31 -23.13
C ASP A 278 12.77 -16.46 -22.30
N PRO A 279 12.35 -16.91 -21.10
CA PRO A 279 11.46 -16.15 -20.22
C PRO A 279 12.06 -14.83 -19.78
N LYS A 280 13.35 -14.76 -19.47
CA LYS A 280 14.02 -13.53 -19.00
C LYS A 280 14.03 -12.47 -20.11
N GLN A 281 14.26 -12.89 -21.36
CA GLN A 281 14.18 -11.97 -22.50
C GLN A 281 12.75 -11.46 -22.69
N MET A 282 11.75 -12.32 -22.58
CA MET A 282 10.35 -11.88 -22.66
C MET A 282 9.96 -10.96 -21.51
N LEU A 283 10.38 -11.25 -20.28
CA LEU A 283 10.15 -10.37 -19.13
C LEU A 283 10.76 -8.97 -19.37
N ARG A 284 11.98 -8.88 -19.95
CA ARG A 284 12.58 -7.59 -20.36
C ARG A 284 11.75 -6.87 -21.40
N ASN A 285 11.32 -7.58 -22.45
CA ASN A 285 10.54 -7.00 -23.54
C ASN A 285 9.19 -6.43 -23.09
N TYR A 286 8.57 -7.03 -22.06
CA TYR A 286 7.35 -6.55 -21.42
C TYR A 286 7.61 -5.59 -20.25
N GLY A 287 8.86 -5.20 -19.99
CA GLY A 287 9.26 -4.23 -18.98
C GLY A 287 9.02 -4.71 -17.54
N TRP A 288 9.10 -6.01 -17.29
CA TRP A 288 9.13 -6.57 -15.95
C TRP A 288 10.55 -6.53 -15.37
N ILE A 289 11.56 -6.81 -16.18
CA ILE A 289 12.97 -6.58 -15.89
C ILE A 289 13.35 -5.26 -16.57
N LEU A 290 13.82 -4.28 -15.78
CA LEU A 290 14.17 -2.94 -16.25
C LEU A 290 15.63 -2.81 -16.71
#